data_2dd28cf5d179c9c121256f98667b525f
#
_entry.id   2dd28cf5d179c9c121256f98667b525f
#
_cell.length_a   1.000
_cell.length_b   1.000
_cell.length_c   1.000
_cell.angle_alpha   90.00
_cell.angle_beta   90.00
_cell.angle_gamma   90.00
#
_symmetry.space_group_name_H-M   'P 1'
#
loop_
_entity.id
_entity.type
_entity.pdbx_description
1 polymer ?
#
loop_
_entity_poly.entity_id
_entity_poly.type
_entity_poly.pdbx_seq_one_letter_code
_entity_poly.pdbx_strand_id
1 'polypeptide(L)'
;MRDKIFQPFMQYRDGKHVIAGTGIGLTLARSLAELHGGTLIMDPSTEINRFVLTVPVVHQSAGVRTEEPEIAPGELRENTTAPQDDASKKPALLIVEDDPEMQAFIVRHMAPAYRTVTADNGRLALERLAKNEPFDLILSDVMMPEMDGFELCRRVKADLQYSHIPVLLLTAKTDIASKVEGLGTGADLYVEKPFSLEYLRASISALLSNRELVRRHFLESPFAKSETLTYSKADENFMSKLDQYIMQHLEQAELSVEEMAEEMCMSSSKLLRKLKAIIGKSPNEYLRIKRLKRASELLQSKKYSIAEISLLVGFGSPTYFSSCFKKQFGITPTEFLEEGGGNSPDER
;
A
#
# COMPACT_ATOMS: atom_id res chain seq x y z
N MET A 1 -9.86 17.75 -15.94
CA MET A 1 -9.01 18.09 -14.78
C MET A 1 -9.64 17.75 -13.45
N ARG A 2 -10.97 17.91 -13.28
CA ARG A 2 -11.70 17.64 -12.03
C ARG A 2 -11.75 16.18 -11.59
N ASP A 3 -11.77 15.21 -12.52
CA ASP A 3 -11.73 13.78 -12.17
C ASP A 3 -10.35 13.31 -11.71
N LYS A 4 -9.29 14.03 -12.12
CA LYS A 4 -7.92 13.69 -11.73
C LYS A 4 -7.63 13.90 -10.23
N ILE A 5 -8.40 14.76 -9.53
CA ILE A 5 -8.23 14.99 -8.09
C ILE A 5 -8.59 13.77 -7.23
N PHE A 6 -9.35 12.82 -7.78
CA PHE A 6 -9.68 11.55 -7.13
C PHE A 6 -8.66 10.44 -7.45
N GLN A 7 -7.67 10.72 -8.30
CA GLN A 7 -6.58 9.79 -8.53
C GLN A 7 -5.62 9.78 -7.33
N PRO A 8 -5.07 8.63 -6.94
CA PRO A 8 -4.11 8.54 -5.85
C PRO A 8 -2.94 9.49 -6.09
N PHE A 9 -2.48 10.16 -5.03
CA PHE A 9 -1.28 11.03 -5.03
C PHE A 9 -1.40 12.33 -5.81
N MET A 10 -2.56 12.70 -6.33
CA MET A 10 -2.76 14.00 -6.95
C MET A 10 -2.66 15.11 -5.89
N GLN A 11 -1.64 15.95 -6.02
CA GLN A 11 -1.44 17.16 -5.23
C GLN A 11 -1.34 18.35 -6.17
N TYR A 12 -2.09 19.40 -5.87
CA TYR A 12 -1.94 20.68 -6.57
C TYR A 12 -0.76 21.43 -5.93
N ARG A 13 0.31 21.65 -6.67
CA ARG A 13 1.45 22.46 -6.25
C ARG A 13 1.29 23.85 -6.83
N ASP A 14 0.80 24.76 -6.04
CA ASP A 14 0.96 26.19 -6.33
C ASP A 14 2.30 26.61 -5.73
N GLY A 15 3.23 27.10 -6.56
CA GLY A 15 4.67 27.26 -6.29
C GLY A 15 5.10 28.01 -5.00
N LYS A 16 4.18 28.30 -4.06
CA LYS A 16 4.43 29.04 -2.82
C LYS A 16 4.02 28.35 -1.51
N HIS A 17 3.23 27.28 -1.54
CA HIS A 17 2.83 26.56 -0.33
C HIS A 17 2.90 25.05 -0.53
N VAL A 18 3.78 24.39 0.23
CA VAL A 18 3.78 22.92 0.35
C VAL A 18 2.65 22.55 1.31
N ILE A 19 1.50 22.14 0.77
CA ILE A 19 0.42 21.57 1.59
C ILE A 19 0.83 20.11 1.90
N ALA A 20 1.12 19.84 3.17
CA ALA A 20 1.41 18.49 3.64
C ALA A 20 0.15 17.63 3.53
N GLY A 21 0.18 16.61 2.68
CA GLY A 21 -0.89 15.62 2.52
C GLY A 21 -0.42 14.52 1.58
N THR A 22 -0.91 13.29 1.78
CA THR A 22 -0.51 12.12 0.96
C THR A 22 -1.17 12.10 -0.41
N GLY A 23 -2.14 12.98 -0.70
CA GLY A 23 -2.94 12.93 -1.93
C GLY A 23 -3.86 11.71 -2.04
N ILE A 24 -4.07 10.98 -0.93
CA ILE A 24 -4.86 9.74 -0.89
C ILE A 24 -6.28 9.99 -0.35
N GLY A 25 -6.50 11.09 0.39
CA GLY A 25 -7.75 11.34 1.11
C GLY A 25 -9.00 11.32 0.22
N LEU A 26 -8.97 12.00 -0.91
CA LEU A 26 -10.11 12.03 -1.84
C LEU A 26 -10.32 10.69 -2.55
N THR A 27 -9.25 9.96 -2.86
CA THR A 27 -9.33 8.61 -3.41
C THR A 27 -9.97 7.64 -2.41
N LEU A 28 -9.55 7.71 -1.15
CA LEU A 28 -10.13 6.91 -0.07
C LEU A 28 -11.61 7.24 0.14
N ALA A 29 -11.96 8.52 0.18
CA ALA A 29 -13.34 8.96 0.32
C ALA A 29 -14.23 8.46 -0.83
N ARG A 30 -13.72 8.46 -2.06
CA ARG A 30 -14.43 7.92 -3.23
C ARG A 30 -14.60 6.41 -3.14
N SER A 31 -13.54 5.67 -2.77
CA SER A 31 -13.61 4.22 -2.59
C SER A 31 -14.59 3.81 -1.49
N LEU A 32 -14.63 4.56 -0.37
CA LEU A 32 -15.61 4.34 0.68
C LEU A 32 -17.05 4.60 0.20
N ALA A 33 -17.27 5.67 -0.56
CA ALA A 33 -18.58 5.96 -1.14
C ALA A 33 -19.04 4.82 -2.06
N GLU A 34 -18.17 4.33 -2.94
CA GLU A 34 -18.44 3.23 -3.87
C GLU A 34 -18.71 1.91 -3.15
N LEU A 35 -17.98 1.60 -2.07
CA LEU A 35 -18.24 0.42 -1.22
C LEU A 35 -19.63 0.44 -0.58
N HIS A 36 -20.16 1.63 -0.30
CA HIS A 36 -21.53 1.82 0.19
C HIS A 36 -22.57 1.96 -0.93
N GLY A 37 -22.20 1.64 -2.18
CA GLY A 37 -23.09 1.76 -3.33
C GLY A 37 -23.42 3.21 -3.72
N GLY A 38 -22.63 4.17 -3.21
CA GLY A 38 -22.76 5.59 -3.45
C GLY A 38 -21.75 6.13 -4.46
N THR A 39 -21.68 7.46 -4.59
CA THR A 39 -20.72 8.14 -5.47
C THR A 39 -20.17 9.40 -4.80
N LEU A 40 -18.92 9.76 -5.08
CA LEU A 40 -18.31 11.03 -4.70
C LEU A 40 -17.80 11.74 -5.96
N ILE A 41 -18.37 12.90 -6.24
CA ILE A 41 -17.99 13.72 -7.39
C ILE A 41 -17.67 15.16 -6.99
N MET A 42 -16.91 15.87 -7.82
CA MET A 42 -16.74 17.31 -7.71
C MET A 42 -17.75 18.01 -8.64
N ASP A 43 -18.62 18.86 -8.09
CA ASP A 43 -19.66 19.56 -8.82
C ASP A 43 -19.04 20.49 -9.89
N PRO A 44 -19.32 20.28 -11.17
CA PRO A 44 -18.78 21.10 -12.25
C PRO A 44 -19.43 22.48 -12.38
N SER A 45 -20.58 22.70 -11.75
CA SER A 45 -21.42 23.88 -11.94
C SER A 45 -21.06 25.04 -11.03
N THR A 46 -20.10 24.89 -10.09
CA THR A 46 -19.75 25.92 -9.11
C THR A 46 -18.32 26.47 -9.29
N GLU A 47 -18.13 27.74 -9.00
CA GLU A 47 -16.79 28.38 -8.96
C GLU A 47 -15.99 28.00 -7.71
N ILE A 48 -16.65 27.46 -6.69
CA ILE A 48 -16.06 26.97 -5.45
C ILE A 48 -15.89 25.46 -5.50
N ASN A 49 -14.92 24.91 -4.76
CA ASN A 49 -14.71 23.47 -4.67
C ASN A 49 -15.87 22.82 -3.88
N ARG A 50 -16.85 22.30 -4.60
CA ARG A 50 -18.02 21.61 -4.04
C ARG A 50 -17.92 20.13 -4.33
N PHE A 51 -17.86 19.31 -3.27
CA PHE A 51 -17.91 17.86 -3.36
C PHE A 51 -19.34 17.39 -3.06
N VAL A 52 -19.84 16.48 -3.89
CA VAL A 52 -21.17 15.87 -3.73
C VAL A 52 -20.98 14.39 -3.45
N LEU A 53 -21.35 13.97 -2.25
CA LEU A 53 -21.42 12.57 -1.86
C LEU A 53 -22.88 12.10 -1.95
N THR A 54 -23.12 11.05 -2.74
CA THR A 54 -24.42 10.38 -2.82
C THR A 54 -24.29 9.00 -2.18
N VAL A 55 -25.19 8.67 -1.25
CA VAL A 55 -25.23 7.36 -0.59
C VAL A 55 -26.67 6.83 -0.71
N PRO A 56 -26.89 5.56 -1.12
CA PRO A 56 -28.22 4.98 -1.17
C PRO A 56 -28.79 4.87 0.26
N VAL A 57 -30.02 5.36 0.45
CA VAL A 57 -30.75 5.17 1.71
C VAL A 57 -31.42 3.80 1.66
N VAL A 58 -30.90 2.84 2.39
CA VAL A 58 -31.55 1.54 2.56
C VAL A 58 -32.64 1.70 3.62
N HIS A 59 -33.89 1.85 3.19
CA HIS A 59 -35.02 1.68 4.09
C HIS A 59 -35.14 0.20 4.43
N GLN A 60 -34.77 -0.19 5.65
CA GLN A 60 -35.18 -1.48 6.19
C GLN A 60 -36.71 -1.44 6.34
N SER A 61 -37.43 -1.96 5.35
CA SER A 61 -38.80 -2.33 5.53
C SER A 61 -38.84 -3.48 6.52
N ALA A 62 -39.35 -3.21 7.72
CA ALA A 62 -39.69 -4.23 8.69
C ALA A 62 -40.67 -5.21 8.04
N GLY A 63 -40.27 -6.43 7.81
CA GLY A 63 -41.14 -7.50 7.34
C GLY A 63 -40.56 -8.39 6.24
N VAL A 64 -39.51 -9.10 6.49
CA VAL A 64 -39.23 -10.34 5.75
C VAL A 64 -39.25 -11.48 6.74
N ARG A 65 -40.34 -12.27 6.68
CA ARG A 65 -40.39 -13.60 7.29
C ARG A 65 -39.28 -14.44 6.67
N THR A 66 -38.41 -14.93 7.49
CA THR A 66 -37.46 -15.98 7.18
C THR A 66 -38.24 -17.26 6.94
N GLU A 67 -38.48 -17.62 5.69
CA GLU A 67 -38.82 -19.01 5.34
C GLU A 67 -37.47 -19.75 5.26
N GLU A 68 -37.21 -20.62 6.23
CA GLU A 68 -36.18 -21.62 6.18
C GLU A 68 -36.52 -22.61 5.05
N PRO A 69 -35.61 -22.90 4.11
CA PRO A 69 -35.82 -24.02 3.18
C PRO A 69 -35.67 -25.32 3.92
N GLU A 70 -36.72 -26.13 4.02
CA GLU A 70 -36.69 -27.54 4.39
C GLU A 70 -35.73 -28.30 3.45
N ILE A 71 -34.65 -28.83 4.00
CA ILE A 71 -33.76 -29.73 3.29
C ILE A 71 -34.30 -31.15 3.51
N ALA A 72 -34.83 -31.74 2.45
CA ALA A 72 -35.15 -33.16 2.40
C ALA A 72 -33.87 -34.01 2.52
N PRO A 73 -33.91 -35.18 3.24
CA PRO A 73 -32.74 -36.06 3.39
C PRO A 73 -32.57 -36.94 2.17
N GLY A 74 -31.45 -36.80 1.46
CA GLY A 74 -31.12 -37.61 0.30
C GLY A 74 -29.62 -37.64 0.00
N GLU A 75 -29.03 -38.77 0.39
CA GLU A 75 -27.80 -39.39 -0.14
C GLU A 75 -26.45 -38.72 0.08
N LEU A 76 -25.75 -39.27 1.07
CA LEU A 76 -24.30 -39.23 1.26
C LEU A 76 -23.56 -39.71 0.01
N ARG A 77 -22.84 -38.84 -0.66
CA ARG A 77 -21.69 -39.17 -1.46
C ARG A 77 -20.46 -38.55 -0.82
N GLU A 78 -19.70 -39.39 -0.15
CA GLU A 78 -18.32 -39.12 0.23
C GLU A 78 -17.51 -38.88 -1.04
N ASN A 79 -17.05 -37.67 -1.22
CA ASN A 79 -15.80 -37.26 -1.86
C ASN A 79 -15.75 -35.73 -1.89
N THR A 80 -15.38 -35.14 -0.77
CA THR A 80 -14.88 -33.75 -0.75
C THR A 80 -13.66 -33.73 0.14
N THR A 81 -12.50 -33.81 -0.48
CA THR A 81 -11.30 -33.25 0.11
C THR A 81 -11.66 -31.83 0.54
N ALA A 82 -11.75 -31.61 1.84
CA ALA A 82 -11.93 -30.31 2.44
C ALA A 82 -10.89 -29.34 1.82
N PRO A 83 -11.28 -28.12 1.38
CA PRO A 83 -10.31 -27.13 1.05
C PRO A 83 -9.48 -26.89 2.31
N GLN A 84 -8.19 -27.21 2.27
CA GLN A 84 -7.25 -26.75 3.28
C GLN A 84 -7.36 -25.23 3.30
N ASP A 85 -7.87 -24.73 4.40
CA ASP A 85 -8.08 -23.31 4.67
C ASP A 85 -6.71 -22.62 4.52
N ASP A 86 -6.52 -21.90 3.44
CA ASP A 86 -5.27 -21.25 3.05
C ASP A 86 -5.05 -19.99 3.92
N ALA A 87 -4.91 -20.24 5.24
CA ALA A 87 -4.70 -19.21 6.27
C ALA A 87 -3.46 -18.35 5.99
N SER A 88 -2.58 -18.83 5.08
CA SER A 88 -1.38 -18.09 4.67
C SER A 88 -1.66 -16.96 3.68
N LYS A 89 -2.86 -16.86 3.11
CA LYS A 89 -3.25 -15.84 2.12
C LYS A 89 -4.04 -14.68 2.70
N LYS A 90 -4.58 -14.81 3.94
CA LYS A 90 -5.36 -13.73 4.57
C LYS A 90 -4.43 -12.60 5.02
N PRO A 91 -4.79 -11.32 4.77
CA PRO A 91 -4.03 -10.19 5.31
C PRO A 91 -3.96 -10.27 6.84
N ALA A 92 -2.81 -9.86 7.40
CA ALA A 92 -2.54 -9.95 8.83
C ALA A 92 -2.82 -8.62 9.53
N LEU A 93 -3.71 -8.64 10.52
CA LEU A 93 -4.04 -7.50 11.37
C LEU A 93 -3.39 -7.65 12.75
N LEU A 94 -2.68 -6.62 13.21
CA LEU A 94 -2.31 -6.46 14.61
C LEU A 94 -3.37 -5.60 15.28
N ILE A 95 -4.11 -6.18 16.23
CA ILE A 95 -5.17 -5.53 16.99
C ILE A 95 -4.61 -5.19 18.36
N VAL A 96 -4.60 -3.89 18.71
CA VAL A 96 -4.04 -3.37 19.96
C VAL A 96 -5.17 -2.70 20.72
N GLU A 97 -5.59 -3.33 21.81
CA GLU A 97 -6.73 -2.91 22.64
C GLU A 97 -6.50 -3.47 24.06
N ASP A 98 -6.62 -2.64 25.07
CA ASP A 98 -6.40 -3.03 26.47
C ASP A 98 -7.66 -3.63 27.14
N ASP A 99 -8.86 -3.32 26.62
CA ASP A 99 -10.09 -3.96 27.05
C ASP A 99 -10.23 -5.35 26.42
N PRO A 100 -10.17 -6.44 27.21
CA PRO A 100 -10.23 -7.80 26.68
C PRO A 100 -11.59 -8.14 26.02
N GLU A 101 -12.70 -7.51 26.44
CA GLU A 101 -14.01 -7.73 25.84
C GLU A 101 -14.10 -7.08 24.45
N MET A 102 -13.63 -5.84 24.33
CA MET A 102 -13.54 -5.13 23.06
C MET A 102 -12.54 -5.81 22.11
N GLN A 103 -11.39 -6.22 22.61
CA GLN A 103 -10.39 -6.96 21.83
C GLN A 103 -10.99 -8.26 21.27
N ALA A 104 -11.64 -9.07 22.11
CA ALA A 104 -12.30 -10.32 21.69
C ALA A 104 -13.44 -10.05 20.69
N PHE A 105 -14.20 -8.97 20.88
CA PHE A 105 -15.25 -8.54 19.98
C PHE A 105 -14.68 -8.22 18.58
N ILE A 106 -13.62 -7.40 18.50
CA ILE A 106 -12.98 -7.05 17.22
C ILE A 106 -12.40 -8.30 16.56
N VAL A 107 -11.67 -9.13 17.29
CA VAL A 107 -11.08 -10.37 16.78
C VAL A 107 -12.15 -11.27 16.17
N ARG A 108 -13.25 -11.55 16.89
CA ARG A 108 -14.35 -12.41 16.41
C ARG A 108 -14.88 -11.96 15.07
N HIS A 109 -15.02 -10.65 14.86
CA HIS A 109 -15.62 -10.09 13.66
C HIS A 109 -14.62 -9.91 12.50
N MET A 110 -13.31 -9.82 12.80
CA MET A 110 -12.26 -9.68 11.77
C MET A 110 -11.67 -11.02 11.33
N ALA A 111 -11.61 -12.03 12.20
CA ALA A 111 -11.01 -13.35 11.92
C ALA A 111 -11.56 -14.08 10.66
N PRO A 112 -12.83 -13.93 10.25
CA PRO A 112 -13.29 -14.53 9.00
C PRO A 112 -12.54 -14.06 7.76
N ALA A 113 -12.14 -12.78 7.70
CA ALA A 113 -11.49 -12.17 6.54
C ALA A 113 -9.96 -11.97 6.73
N TYR A 114 -9.48 -11.90 7.96
CA TYR A 114 -8.11 -11.54 8.29
C TYR A 114 -7.47 -12.52 9.27
N ARG A 115 -6.15 -12.67 9.19
CA ARG A 115 -5.36 -13.29 10.25
C ARG A 115 -5.14 -12.26 11.35
N THR A 116 -5.66 -12.50 12.53
CA THR A 116 -5.59 -11.55 13.66
C THR A 116 -4.53 -11.96 14.67
N VAL A 117 -3.75 -10.99 15.14
CA VAL A 117 -2.82 -11.09 16.26
C VAL A 117 -3.13 -9.95 17.22
N THR A 118 -3.07 -10.19 18.51
CA THR A 118 -3.44 -9.22 19.55
C THR A 118 -2.27 -8.73 20.38
N ALA A 119 -2.38 -7.53 20.91
CA ALA A 119 -1.54 -6.95 21.95
C ALA A 119 -2.40 -6.07 22.85
N ASP A 120 -2.09 -6.05 24.15
CA ASP A 120 -2.90 -5.36 25.16
C ASP A 120 -2.50 -3.89 25.33
N ASN A 121 -1.39 -3.45 24.74
CA ASN A 121 -0.92 -2.06 24.72
C ASN A 121 0.11 -1.83 23.63
N GLY A 122 0.49 -0.56 23.43
CA GLY A 122 1.45 -0.16 22.39
C GLY A 122 2.85 -0.77 22.57
N ARG A 123 3.32 -1.00 23.80
CA ARG A 123 4.62 -1.62 24.06
C ARG A 123 4.64 -3.08 23.59
N LEU A 124 3.62 -3.85 23.96
CA LEU A 124 3.49 -5.24 23.52
C LEU A 124 3.31 -5.34 21.99
N ALA A 125 2.63 -4.36 21.38
CA ALA A 125 2.52 -4.28 19.93
C ALA A 125 3.89 -4.12 19.25
N LEU A 126 4.77 -3.25 19.75
CA LEU A 126 6.14 -3.12 19.25
C LEU A 126 6.95 -4.41 19.43
N GLU A 127 6.79 -5.11 20.54
CA GLU A 127 7.44 -6.42 20.76
C GLU A 127 6.95 -7.48 19.74
N ARG A 128 5.66 -7.46 19.35
CA ARG A 128 5.13 -8.32 18.27
C ARG A 128 5.78 -7.99 16.92
N LEU A 129 5.86 -6.70 16.58
CA LEU A 129 6.52 -6.25 15.36
C LEU A 129 8.00 -6.69 15.31
N ALA A 130 8.71 -6.64 16.46
CA ALA A 130 10.11 -7.04 16.55
C ALA A 130 10.33 -8.55 16.33
N LYS A 131 9.32 -9.41 16.55
CA LYS A 131 9.39 -10.87 16.30
C LYS A 131 9.39 -11.24 14.81
N ASN A 132 9.46 -10.24 13.92
CA ASN A 132 9.50 -10.42 12.48
C ASN A 132 8.22 -11.05 11.85
N GLU A 133 7.11 -11.04 12.55
CA GLU A 133 5.83 -11.40 11.95
C GLU A 133 5.38 -10.33 10.94
N PRO A 134 4.93 -10.70 9.75
CA PRO A 134 4.40 -9.74 8.80
C PRO A 134 2.99 -9.28 9.22
N PHE A 135 2.79 -7.97 9.24
CA PHE A 135 1.48 -7.35 9.43
C PHE A 135 1.17 -6.43 8.25
N ASP A 136 -0.08 -6.49 7.78
CA ASP A 136 -0.57 -5.66 6.70
C ASP A 136 -1.26 -4.39 7.19
N LEU A 137 -1.75 -4.38 8.46
CA LEU A 137 -2.36 -3.24 9.11
C LEU A 137 -2.30 -3.37 10.63
N ILE A 138 -2.13 -2.24 11.31
CA ILE A 138 -2.27 -2.10 12.77
C ILE A 138 -3.58 -1.38 13.04
N LEU A 139 -4.46 -2.02 13.83
CA LEU A 139 -5.68 -1.43 14.39
C LEU A 139 -5.43 -1.21 15.88
N SER A 140 -5.39 0.03 16.34
CA SER A 140 -5.05 0.34 17.73
C SER A 140 -6.09 1.26 18.36
N ASP A 141 -6.46 0.97 19.61
CA ASP A 141 -7.07 1.99 20.46
C ASP A 141 -6.07 3.12 20.71
N VAL A 142 -6.59 4.31 20.98
CA VAL A 142 -5.80 5.47 21.37
C VAL A 142 -5.48 5.40 22.86
N MET A 143 -6.46 5.14 23.71
CA MET A 143 -6.34 5.21 25.17
C MET A 143 -5.95 3.86 25.76
N MET A 144 -4.68 3.63 25.98
CA MET A 144 -4.16 2.38 26.56
C MET A 144 -3.08 2.67 27.60
N PRO A 145 -2.89 1.78 28.59
CA PRO A 145 -1.82 1.91 29.59
C PRO A 145 -0.43 1.71 28.99
N GLU A 146 0.60 2.17 29.64
CA GLU A 146 2.04 2.06 29.32
C GLU A 146 2.44 2.82 28.07
N MET A 147 1.78 2.59 26.94
CA MET A 147 2.01 3.25 25.65
C MET A 147 0.68 3.37 24.91
N ASP A 148 0.25 4.60 24.71
CA ASP A 148 -0.97 4.92 23.99
C ASP A 148 -0.84 4.69 22.46
N GLY A 149 -1.98 4.73 21.76
CA GLY A 149 -2.02 4.50 20.31
C GLY A 149 -1.35 5.60 19.50
N PHE A 150 -1.27 6.83 20.00
CA PHE A 150 -0.57 7.92 19.31
C PHE A 150 0.94 7.73 19.38
N GLU A 151 1.46 7.35 20.53
CA GLU A 151 2.89 7.06 20.71
C GLU A 151 3.29 5.81 19.92
N LEU A 152 2.46 4.75 19.93
CA LEU A 152 2.65 3.58 19.08
C LEU A 152 2.74 3.99 17.60
N CYS A 153 1.78 4.77 17.12
CA CYS A 153 1.74 5.23 15.75
C CYS A 153 3.00 6.03 15.38
N ARG A 154 3.40 6.99 16.21
CA ARG A 154 4.63 7.77 15.99
C ARG A 154 5.86 6.88 15.87
N ARG A 155 6.03 5.90 16.77
CA ARG A 155 7.16 4.97 16.74
C ARG A 155 7.15 4.09 15.49
N VAL A 156 5.99 3.53 15.13
CA VAL A 156 5.84 2.72 13.92
C VAL A 156 6.17 3.54 12.68
N LYS A 157 5.67 4.78 12.58
CA LYS A 157 5.89 5.64 11.41
C LYS A 157 7.30 6.23 11.33
N ALA A 158 7.99 6.36 12.45
CA ALA A 158 9.39 6.80 12.51
C ALA A 158 10.38 5.65 12.20
N ASP A 159 10.00 4.40 12.45
CA ASP A 159 10.86 3.25 12.23
C ASP A 159 10.88 2.85 10.76
N LEU A 160 12.05 2.87 10.14
CA LEU A 160 12.23 2.49 8.74
C LEU A 160 11.76 1.07 8.42
N GLN A 161 11.69 0.17 9.40
CA GLN A 161 11.27 -1.22 9.20
C GLN A 161 9.75 -1.36 9.15
N TYR A 162 9.00 -0.50 9.84
CA TYR A 162 7.55 -0.62 10.04
C TYR A 162 6.73 0.54 9.45
N SER A 163 7.38 1.66 9.07
CA SER A 163 6.72 2.87 8.56
C SER A 163 5.73 2.62 7.43
N HIS A 164 5.96 1.58 6.64
CA HIS A 164 5.06 1.17 5.57
C HIS A 164 3.75 0.53 6.05
N ILE A 165 3.63 0.11 7.32
CA ILE A 165 2.42 -0.54 7.83
C ILE A 165 1.36 0.54 8.12
N PRO A 166 0.14 0.46 7.56
CA PRO A 166 -0.93 1.40 7.89
C PRO A 166 -1.35 1.25 9.33
N VAL A 167 -1.61 2.39 9.97
CA VAL A 167 -2.12 2.47 11.34
C VAL A 167 -3.50 3.10 11.30
N LEU A 168 -4.52 2.35 11.74
CA LEU A 168 -5.87 2.82 11.97
C LEU A 168 -6.05 2.99 13.48
N LEU A 169 -6.39 4.20 13.91
CA LEU A 169 -6.61 4.52 15.31
C LEU A 169 -8.10 4.57 15.65
N LEU A 170 -8.50 3.86 16.70
CA LEU A 170 -9.84 3.94 17.30
C LEU A 170 -9.80 5.02 18.37
N THR A 171 -10.67 6.03 18.30
CA THR A 171 -10.61 7.22 19.17
C THR A 171 -11.95 7.57 19.76
N ALA A 172 -11.99 8.03 21.00
CA ALA A 172 -13.21 8.60 21.57
C ALA A 172 -13.51 9.99 20.98
N LYS A 173 -14.78 10.39 20.98
CA LYS A 173 -15.24 11.68 20.44
C LYS A 173 -14.59 12.89 21.13
N THR A 174 -14.23 12.76 22.40
CA THR A 174 -13.62 13.81 23.22
C THR A 174 -12.16 14.10 22.86
N ASP A 175 -11.49 13.18 22.17
CA ASP A 175 -10.06 13.32 21.81
C ASP A 175 -9.83 14.14 20.54
N ILE A 176 -10.88 14.81 20.01
CA ILE A 176 -10.80 15.65 18.81
C ILE A 176 -9.83 16.83 19.00
N ALA A 177 -9.70 17.38 20.21
CA ALA A 177 -8.69 18.40 20.52
C ALA A 177 -7.26 17.82 20.42
N SER A 178 -7.05 16.56 20.83
CA SER A 178 -5.82 15.79 20.61
C SER A 178 -5.62 15.39 19.13
N LYS A 179 -6.69 15.40 18.30
CA LYS A 179 -6.56 15.21 16.83
C LYS A 179 -5.78 16.34 16.15
N VAL A 180 -5.82 17.56 16.67
CA VAL A 180 -5.02 18.69 16.15
C VAL A 180 -3.53 18.48 16.47
N GLU A 181 -3.20 17.94 17.66
CA GLU A 181 -1.85 17.43 17.95
C GLU A 181 -1.58 16.13 17.17
N GLY A 182 -2.59 15.29 16.96
CA GLY A 182 -2.54 14.03 16.23
C GLY A 182 -2.30 14.16 14.71
N LEU A 183 -2.51 15.31 14.08
CA LEU A 183 -2.13 15.57 12.69
C LEU A 183 -0.62 15.37 12.44
N GLY A 184 0.20 15.37 13.51
CA GLY A 184 1.63 15.03 13.46
C GLY A 184 1.96 13.55 13.68
N THR A 185 1.00 12.68 14.04
CA THR A 185 1.27 11.27 14.37
C THR A 185 1.49 10.37 13.15
N GLY A 186 1.01 10.79 11.98
CA GLY A 186 1.13 10.04 10.74
C GLY A 186 0.19 8.83 10.62
N ALA A 187 -0.89 8.76 11.43
CA ALA A 187 -1.91 7.72 11.30
C ALA A 187 -2.60 7.82 9.92
N ASP A 188 -2.88 6.66 9.32
CA ASP A 188 -3.49 6.60 8.00
C ASP A 188 -5.00 6.82 8.05
N LEU A 189 -5.65 6.46 9.16
CA LEU A 189 -7.08 6.67 9.39
C LEU A 189 -7.42 6.74 10.87
N TYR A 190 -8.46 7.52 11.19
CA TYR A 190 -9.09 7.59 12.50
C TYR A 190 -10.53 7.11 12.41
N VAL A 191 -10.94 6.23 13.33
CA VAL A 191 -12.32 5.75 13.47
C VAL A 191 -12.82 6.11 14.85
N GLU A 192 -13.92 6.85 14.91
CA GLU A 192 -14.49 7.33 16.17
C GLU A 192 -15.35 6.26 16.85
N LYS A 193 -15.14 6.05 18.14
CA LYS A 193 -15.99 5.21 19.00
C LYS A 193 -17.23 6.02 19.46
N PRO A 194 -18.46 5.46 19.39
CA PRO A 194 -18.82 4.11 18.94
C PRO A 194 -18.86 3.99 17.40
N PHE A 195 -18.36 2.88 16.86
CA PHE A 195 -18.34 2.60 15.43
C PHE A 195 -19.22 1.40 15.06
N SER A 196 -19.70 1.35 13.83
CA SER A 196 -20.28 0.12 13.29
C SER A 196 -19.21 -0.82 12.76
N LEU A 197 -19.44 -2.13 12.89
CA LEU A 197 -18.53 -3.15 12.35
C LEU A 197 -18.38 -3.06 10.83
N GLU A 198 -19.46 -2.70 10.14
CA GLU A 198 -19.44 -2.51 8.69
C GLU A 198 -18.51 -1.36 8.30
N TYR A 199 -18.59 -0.24 9.02
CA TYR A 199 -17.70 0.90 8.79
C TYR A 199 -16.23 0.55 9.07
N LEU A 200 -15.96 -0.18 10.17
CA LEU A 200 -14.60 -0.62 10.50
C LEU A 200 -14.04 -1.57 9.43
N ARG A 201 -14.84 -2.55 8.97
CA ARG A 201 -14.45 -3.46 7.88
C ARG A 201 -14.19 -2.71 6.57
N ALA A 202 -15.07 -1.79 6.20
CA ALA A 202 -14.92 -0.96 5.00
C ALA A 202 -13.64 -0.12 5.07
N SER A 203 -13.34 0.46 6.24
CA SER A 203 -12.14 1.26 6.50
C SER A 203 -10.85 0.44 6.34
N ILE A 204 -10.79 -0.75 6.94
CA ILE A 204 -9.67 -1.67 6.80
C ILE A 204 -9.49 -2.10 5.34
N SER A 205 -10.57 -2.53 4.68
CA SER A 205 -10.55 -2.95 3.28
C SER A 205 -10.07 -1.84 2.36
N ALA A 206 -10.53 -0.59 2.56
CA ALA A 206 -10.12 0.56 1.76
C ALA A 206 -8.62 0.87 1.93
N LEU A 207 -8.07 0.82 3.16
CA LEU A 207 -6.65 1.02 3.40
C LEU A 207 -5.79 -0.04 2.70
N LEU A 208 -6.20 -1.31 2.77
CA LEU A 208 -5.49 -2.42 2.12
C LEU A 208 -5.59 -2.34 0.59
N SER A 209 -6.78 -2.05 0.06
CA SER A 209 -7.03 -1.94 -1.39
C SER A 209 -6.27 -0.78 -2.02
N ASN A 210 -6.21 0.38 -1.36
CA ASN A 210 -5.44 1.52 -1.85
C ASN A 210 -3.95 1.18 -2.01
N ARG A 211 -3.39 0.38 -1.12
CA ARG A 211 -2.00 -0.10 -1.25
C ARG A 211 -1.81 -0.99 -2.46
N GLU A 212 -2.76 -1.86 -2.74
CA GLU A 212 -2.70 -2.72 -3.91
C GLU A 212 -2.81 -1.92 -5.21
N LEU A 213 -3.65 -0.87 -5.24
CA LEU A 213 -3.73 0.05 -6.38
C LEU A 213 -2.39 0.77 -6.64
N VAL A 214 -1.73 1.24 -5.58
CA VAL A 214 -0.40 1.89 -5.68
C VAL A 214 0.63 0.92 -6.24
N ARG A 215 0.68 -0.30 -5.70
CA ARG A 215 1.58 -1.35 -6.19
C ARG A 215 1.32 -1.66 -7.67
N ARG A 216 0.05 -1.79 -8.06
CA ARG A 216 -0.34 -2.06 -9.45
C ARG A 216 0.09 -0.92 -10.37
N HIS A 217 -0.16 0.32 -10.00
CA HIS A 217 0.26 1.48 -10.79
C HIS A 217 1.78 1.48 -11.04
N PHE A 218 2.59 1.15 -10.03
CA PHE A 218 4.04 1.00 -10.20
C PHE A 218 4.42 -0.12 -11.17
N LEU A 219 3.64 -1.21 -11.18
CA LEU A 219 3.87 -2.35 -12.07
C LEU A 219 3.55 -2.03 -13.52
N GLU A 220 2.51 -1.22 -13.75
CA GLU A 220 1.98 -0.87 -15.07
C GLU A 220 2.70 0.33 -15.69
N SER A 221 3.30 1.21 -14.89
CA SER A 221 4.05 2.38 -15.36
C SER A 221 5.55 2.18 -15.23
N PRO A 222 6.26 1.71 -16.29
CA PRO A 222 7.70 1.49 -16.26
C PRO A 222 8.53 2.74 -15.92
N PHE A 223 7.94 3.92 -16.13
CA PHE A 223 8.57 5.22 -15.90
C PHE A 223 8.10 5.94 -14.62
N ALA A 224 7.23 5.33 -13.81
CA ALA A 224 6.76 5.92 -12.56
C ALA A 224 7.94 6.24 -11.63
N LYS A 225 7.92 7.44 -11.06
CA LYS A 225 8.92 7.83 -10.05
C LYS A 225 8.60 7.12 -8.74
N SER A 226 9.58 6.52 -8.10
CA SER A 226 9.44 5.85 -6.79
C SER A 226 8.97 6.79 -5.68
N GLU A 227 9.25 8.09 -5.81
CA GLU A 227 8.86 9.13 -4.85
C GLU A 227 7.34 9.33 -4.74
N THR A 228 6.58 8.98 -5.78
CA THR A 228 5.12 9.12 -5.79
C THR A 228 4.37 7.95 -5.13
N LEU A 229 5.09 6.93 -4.69
CA LEU A 229 4.53 5.66 -4.22
C LEU A 229 4.61 5.47 -2.71
N THR A 230 5.09 6.48 -1.99
CA THR A 230 5.38 6.34 -0.57
C THR A 230 4.19 6.75 0.29
N TYR A 231 3.94 5.94 1.32
CA TYR A 231 2.83 6.14 2.27
C TYR A 231 3.21 7.05 3.45
N SER A 232 4.53 7.25 3.63
CA SER A 232 5.06 8.09 4.71
C SER A 232 6.34 8.78 4.25
N LYS A 233 6.69 9.88 4.92
CA LYS A 233 7.97 10.57 4.68
C LYS A 233 9.18 9.67 4.94
N ALA A 234 9.06 8.73 5.88
CA ALA A 234 10.10 7.74 6.17
C ALA A 234 10.26 6.75 4.99
N ASP A 235 9.16 6.35 4.34
CA ASP A 235 9.22 5.48 3.15
C ASP A 235 9.77 6.23 1.95
N GLU A 236 9.43 7.52 1.79
CA GLU A 236 10.02 8.39 0.76
C GLU A 236 11.53 8.49 0.90
N ASN A 237 12.01 8.80 2.09
CA ASN A 237 13.44 8.85 2.39
C ASN A 237 14.13 7.50 2.18
N PHE A 238 13.47 6.41 2.58
CA PHE A 238 13.97 5.06 2.36
C PHE A 238 14.13 4.75 0.86
N MET A 239 13.10 4.99 0.06
CA MET A 239 13.13 4.73 -1.37
C MET A 239 14.15 5.62 -2.08
N SER A 240 14.24 6.90 -1.71
CA SER A 240 15.22 7.84 -2.25
C SER A 240 16.66 7.40 -1.95
N LYS A 241 16.95 6.99 -0.70
CA LYS A 241 18.26 6.49 -0.30
C LYS A 241 18.64 5.20 -1.06
N LEU A 242 17.69 4.26 -1.15
CA LEU A 242 17.89 3.01 -1.88
C LEU A 242 18.12 3.26 -3.38
N ASP A 243 17.37 4.17 -3.98
CA ASP A 243 17.53 4.58 -5.37
C ASP A 243 18.90 5.19 -5.62
N GLN A 244 19.33 6.08 -4.75
CA GLN A 244 20.65 6.70 -4.84
C GLN A 244 21.77 5.64 -4.78
N TYR A 245 21.68 4.71 -3.84
CA TYR A 245 22.64 3.62 -3.71
C TYR A 245 22.67 2.73 -4.96
N ILE A 246 21.51 2.29 -5.44
CA ILE A 246 21.42 1.50 -6.67
C ILE A 246 22.02 2.25 -7.86
N MET A 247 21.72 3.54 -8.03
CA MET A 247 22.25 4.32 -9.15
C MET A 247 23.78 4.49 -9.11
N GLN A 248 24.35 4.59 -7.93
CA GLN A 248 25.81 4.67 -7.76
C GLN A 248 26.55 3.36 -8.09
N HIS A 249 25.86 2.22 -7.91
CA HIS A 249 26.44 0.88 -8.08
C HIS A 249 25.81 0.11 -9.24
N LEU A 250 25.09 0.81 -10.13
CA LEU A 250 24.27 0.19 -11.17
C LEU A 250 25.05 -0.66 -12.16
N GLU A 251 26.30 -0.26 -12.47
CA GLU A 251 27.22 -0.96 -13.38
C GLU A 251 27.77 -2.25 -12.79
N GLN A 252 27.74 -2.43 -11.48
CA GLN A 252 28.24 -3.62 -10.81
C GLN A 252 27.30 -4.79 -11.05
N ALA A 253 27.70 -5.74 -11.89
CA ALA A 253 26.87 -6.90 -12.25
C ALA A 253 26.47 -7.73 -11.01
N GLU A 254 27.38 -7.80 -10.02
CA GLU A 254 27.24 -8.63 -8.81
C GLU A 254 26.63 -7.89 -7.61
N LEU A 255 26.04 -6.68 -7.80
CA LEU A 255 25.38 -5.97 -6.71
C LEU A 255 24.33 -6.87 -6.04
N SER A 256 24.58 -7.23 -4.78
CA SER A 256 23.81 -8.20 -4.03
C SER A 256 22.67 -7.56 -3.21
N VAL A 257 21.70 -8.37 -2.81
CA VAL A 257 20.62 -7.96 -1.89
C VAL A 257 21.18 -7.65 -0.50
N GLU A 258 22.21 -8.36 -0.12
CA GLU A 258 22.93 -8.22 1.14
C GLU A 258 23.56 -6.83 1.26
N GLU A 259 24.27 -6.38 0.24
CA GLU A 259 24.90 -5.04 0.19
C GLU A 259 23.83 -3.92 0.22
N MET A 260 22.75 -4.08 -0.55
CA MET A 260 21.61 -3.15 -0.49
C MET A 260 20.98 -3.09 0.91
N ALA A 261 20.87 -4.21 1.60
CA ALA A 261 20.29 -4.28 2.93
C ALA A 261 21.20 -3.66 3.98
N GLU A 262 22.53 -3.90 3.91
CA GLU A 262 23.53 -3.30 4.78
C GLU A 262 23.52 -1.77 4.66
N GLU A 263 23.51 -1.22 3.43
CA GLU A 263 23.39 0.23 3.21
C GLU A 263 22.13 0.82 3.84
N MET A 264 21.03 0.06 3.83
CA MET A 264 19.78 0.46 4.44
C MET A 264 19.69 0.15 5.95
N CYS A 265 20.78 -0.32 6.57
CA CYS A 265 20.88 -0.72 7.99
C CYS A 265 19.80 -1.74 8.39
N MET A 266 19.54 -2.75 7.53
CA MET A 266 18.56 -3.80 7.80
C MET A 266 19.02 -5.16 7.26
N SER A 267 18.35 -6.25 7.66
CA SER A 267 18.60 -7.57 7.07
C SER A 267 17.95 -7.70 5.69
N SER A 268 18.48 -8.61 4.84
CA SER A 268 17.93 -8.93 3.51
C SER A 268 16.44 -9.31 3.58
N SER A 269 16.02 -10.04 4.62
CA SER A 269 14.64 -10.41 4.85
C SER A 269 13.73 -9.20 5.15
N LYS A 270 14.25 -8.21 5.88
CA LYS A 270 13.53 -6.96 6.18
C LYS A 270 13.43 -6.08 4.94
N LEU A 271 14.51 -5.96 4.17
CA LEU A 271 14.52 -5.26 2.88
C LEU A 271 13.51 -5.87 1.91
N LEU A 272 13.51 -7.19 1.78
CA LEU A 272 12.56 -7.92 0.93
C LEU A 272 11.10 -7.61 1.33
N ARG A 273 10.78 -7.69 2.63
CA ARG A 273 9.42 -7.41 3.13
C ARG A 273 9.01 -5.98 2.87
N LYS A 274 9.88 -5.03 3.21
CA LYS A 274 9.59 -3.60 3.01
C LYS A 274 9.36 -3.26 1.55
N LEU A 275 10.22 -3.71 0.64
CA LEU A 275 10.03 -3.48 -0.80
C LEU A 275 8.77 -4.16 -1.34
N LYS A 276 8.49 -5.41 -0.93
CA LYS A 276 7.22 -6.08 -1.29
C LYS A 276 6.02 -5.31 -0.76
N ALA A 277 6.10 -4.75 0.46
CA ALA A 277 5.02 -3.97 1.03
C ALA A 277 4.81 -2.63 0.32
N ILE A 278 5.86 -1.91 -0.06
CA ILE A 278 5.76 -0.60 -0.72
C ILE A 278 5.39 -0.75 -2.20
N ILE A 279 6.14 -1.57 -2.96
CA ILE A 279 6.08 -1.61 -4.43
C ILE A 279 5.70 -2.97 -5.01
N GLY A 280 5.45 -3.99 -4.18
CA GLY A 280 5.09 -5.34 -4.64
C GLY A 280 6.24 -6.12 -5.29
N LYS A 281 7.50 -5.65 -5.24
CA LYS A 281 8.65 -6.27 -5.89
C LYS A 281 9.71 -6.72 -4.89
N SER A 282 10.45 -7.78 -5.25
CA SER A 282 11.66 -8.17 -4.54
C SER A 282 12.81 -7.19 -4.83
N PRO A 283 13.87 -7.13 -3.97
CA PRO A 283 15.04 -6.30 -4.22
C PRO A 283 15.69 -6.54 -5.58
N ASN A 284 15.84 -7.80 -5.98
CA ASN A 284 16.41 -8.17 -7.28
C ASN A 284 15.53 -7.72 -8.46
N GLU A 285 14.20 -7.83 -8.34
CA GLU A 285 13.28 -7.30 -9.36
C GLU A 285 13.36 -5.79 -9.44
N TYR A 286 13.48 -5.12 -8.29
CA TYR A 286 13.58 -3.66 -8.23
C TYR A 286 14.90 -3.18 -8.86
N LEU A 287 16.03 -3.79 -8.52
CA LEU A 287 17.31 -3.51 -9.15
C LEU A 287 17.23 -3.70 -10.68
N ARG A 288 16.63 -4.80 -11.14
CA ARG A 288 16.45 -5.06 -12.57
C ARG A 288 15.62 -3.97 -13.25
N ILE A 289 14.53 -3.51 -12.63
CA ILE A 289 13.72 -2.41 -13.16
C ILE A 289 14.54 -1.12 -13.27
N LYS A 290 15.34 -0.78 -12.27
CA LYS A 290 16.22 0.40 -12.30
C LYS A 290 17.27 0.31 -13.40
N ARG A 291 17.90 -0.85 -13.58
CA ARG A 291 18.83 -1.11 -14.66
C ARG A 291 18.19 -0.96 -16.05
N LEU A 292 17.01 -1.52 -16.23
CA LEU A 292 16.28 -1.41 -17.51
C LEU A 292 15.83 0.02 -17.80
N LYS A 293 15.41 0.76 -16.77
CA LYS A 293 15.06 2.19 -16.92
C LYS A 293 16.30 3.00 -17.35
N ARG A 294 17.43 2.79 -16.70
CA ARG A 294 18.69 3.44 -17.11
C ARG A 294 19.10 3.06 -18.54
N ALA A 295 18.90 1.79 -18.91
CA ALA A 295 19.17 1.34 -20.27
C ALA A 295 18.29 2.07 -21.31
N SER A 296 17.02 2.30 -21.03
CA SER A 296 16.14 3.05 -21.94
C SER A 296 16.60 4.50 -22.15
N GLU A 297 17.10 5.16 -21.09
CA GLU A 297 17.70 6.51 -21.20
C GLU A 297 18.97 6.50 -22.07
N LEU A 298 19.84 5.49 -21.89
CA LEU A 298 21.07 5.34 -22.69
C LEU A 298 20.77 5.02 -24.15
N LEU A 299 19.75 4.17 -24.42
CA LEU A 299 19.29 3.89 -25.77
C LEU A 299 18.81 5.17 -26.48
N GLN A 300 18.02 6.01 -25.80
CA GLN A 300 17.57 7.30 -26.35
C GLN A 300 18.74 8.22 -26.71
N SER A 301 19.83 8.16 -26.00
CA SER A 301 21.02 8.97 -26.28
C SER A 301 21.73 8.61 -27.60
N LYS A 302 21.49 7.39 -28.13
CA LYS A 302 22.10 6.81 -29.35
C LYS A 302 23.64 6.82 -29.36
N LYS A 303 24.27 6.92 -28.18
CA LYS A 303 25.74 7.02 -28.05
C LYS A 303 26.46 5.67 -27.93
N TYR A 304 25.72 4.63 -27.54
CA TYR A 304 26.27 3.33 -27.20
C TYR A 304 25.54 2.22 -27.96
N SER A 305 26.25 1.15 -28.27
CA SER A 305 25.66 -0.08 -28.79
C SER A 305 24.85 -0.80 -27.72
N ILE A 306 23.92 -1.66 -28.12
CA ILE A 306 23.10 -2.48 -27.19
C ILE A 306 23.98 -3.33 -26.28
N ALA A 307 25.09 -3.85 -26.80
CA ALA A 307 26.05 -4.64 -26.03
C ALA A 307 26.75 -3.80 -24.94
N GLU A 308 27.22 -2.60 -25.30
CA GLU A 308 27.82 -1.66 -24.33
C GLU A 308 26.81 -1.22 -23.27
N ILE A 309 25.58 -0.89 -23.68
CA ILE A 309 24.51 -0.53 -22.73
C ILE A 309 24.24 -1.67 -21.74
N SER A 310 24.18 -2.91 -22.24
CA SER A 310 24.01 -4.09 -21.36
C SER A 310 25.06 -4.14 -20.26
N LEU A 311 26.33 -3.89 -20.57
CA LEU A 311 27.42 -3.87 -19.60
C LEU A 311 27.33 -2.65 -18.67
N LEU A 312 27.09 -1.46 -19.21
CA LEU A 312 26.98 -0.20 -18.46
C LEU A 312 25.85 -0.21 -17.43
N VAL A 313 24.81 -1.01 -17.64
CA VAL A 313 23.73 -1.15 -16.69
C VAL A 313 23.81 -2.44 -15.86
N GLY A 314 24.96 -3.11 -15.85
CA GLY A 314 25.25 -4.24 -14.96
C GLY A 314 24.58 -5.56 -15.34
N PHE A 315 24.24 -5.78 -16.63
CA PHE A 315 23.84 -7.10 -17.10
C PHE A 315 25.06 -7.90 -17.58
N GLY A 316 25.23 -9.10 -17.05
CA GLY A 316 26.35 -9.99 -17.44
C GLY A 316 26.22 -10.60 -18.84
N SER A 317 25.04 -10.46 -19.50
CA SER A 317 24.79 -11.02 -20.84
C SER A 317 23.83 -10.14 -21.64
N PRO A 318 24.22 -9.71 -22.88
CA PRO A 318 23.36 -8.95 -23.78
C PRO A 318 22.07 -9.68 -24.16
N THR A 319 22.12 -11.01 -24.28
CA THR A 319 20.95 -11.84 -24.57
C THR A 319 19.94 -11.81 -23.43
N TYR A 320 20.41 -11.96 -22.21
CA TYR A 320 19.56 -11.86 -21.02
C TYR A 320 19.00 -10.46 -20.84
N PHE A 321 19.81 -9.43 -21.06
CA PHE A 321 19.37 -8.03 -21.10
C PHE A 321 18.22 -7.82 -22.07
N SER A 322 18.37 -8.23 -23.34
CA SER A 322 17.35 -8.06 -24.38
C SER A 322 16.03 -8.77 -24.04
N SER A 323 16.12 -9.96 -23.45
CA SER A 323 14.95 -10.70 -22.97
C SER A 323 14.23 -9.96 -21.83
N CYS A 324 14.99 -9.45 -20.85
CA CYS A 324 14.43 -8.67 -19.74
C CYS A 324 13.81 -7.35 -20.23
N PHE A 325 14.48 -6.66 -21.17
CA PHE A 325 14.01 -5.41 -21.75
C PHE A 325 12.66 -5.62 -22.49
N LYS A 326 12.59 -6.63 -23.35
CA LYS A 326 11.35 -6.99 -24.06
C LYS A 326 10.21 -7.34 -23.08
N LYS A 327 10.53 -8.08 -22.01
CA LYS A 327 9.53 -8.41 -20.98
C LYS A 327 9.00 -7.16 -20.26
N GLN A 328 9.86 -6.16 -20.05
CA GLN A 328 9.51 -4.93 -19.31
C GLN A 328 8.78 -3.89 -20.16
N PHE A 329 9.21 -3.71 -21.42
CA PHE A 329 8.75 -2.64 -22.31
C PHE A 329 7.87 -3.13 -23.46
N GLY A 330 7.71 -4.45 -23.62
CA GLY A 330 6.93 -5.05 -24.73
C GLY A 330 7.68 -5.19 -26.04
N ILE A 331 8.76 -4.42 -26.24
CA ILE A 331 9.58 -4.39 -27.46
C ILE A 331 11.05 -4.65 -27.15
N THR A 332 11.81 -5.08 -28.14
CA THR A 332 13.26 -5.32 -28.00
C THR A 332 14.04 -4.00 -27.93
N PRO A 333 15.27 -3.99 -27.39
CA PRO A 333 16.14 -2.81 -27.44
C PRO A 333 16.37 -2.26 -28.85
N THR A 334 16.40 -3.13 -29.86
CA THR A 334 16.58 -2.76 -31.27
C THR A 334 15.34 -2.03 -31.79
N GLU A 335 14.17 -2.61 -31.61
CA GLU A 335 12.89 -1.99 -31.98
C GLU A 335 12.71 -0.63 -31.26
N PHE A 336 13.09 -0.55 -29.98
CA PHE A 336 13.03 0.71 -29.21
C PHE A 336 13.92 1.82 -29.78
N LEU A 337 15.10 1.46 -30.32
CA LEU A 337 16.00 2.40 -31.02
C LEU A 337 15.43 2.86 -32.38
N GLU A 338 14.78 1.96 -33.12
CA GLU A 338 14.19 2.22 -34.45
C GLU A 338 12.94 3.11 -34.32
N GLU A 339 12.12 2.90 -33.30
CA GLU A 339 10.91 3.73 -33.05
C GLU A 339 11.23 5.14 -32.51
N GLY A 340 12.50 5.49 -32.39
CA GLY A 340 12.94 6.82 -31.97
C GLY A 340 12.75 7.13 -30.50
N GLY A 341 12.70 6.09 -29.65
CA GLY A 341 12.51 6.23 -28.20
C GLY A 341 11.05 6.53 -27.88
N GLY A 342 10.22 5.55 -28.10
CA GLY A 342 8.78 5.44 -27.93
C GLY A 342 8.00 6.60 -27.33
N ASN A 343 6.95 7.01 -27.99
CA ASN A 343 5.84 7.71 -27.36
C ASN A 343 5.41 6.93 -26.12
N SER A 344 5.37 7.61 -24.98
CA SER A 344 4.79 7.08 -23.75
C SER A 344 3.41 6.48 -24.06
N PRO A 345 3.06 5.29 -23.53
CA PRO A 345 1.72 4.72 -23.69
C PRO A 345 0.59 5.61 -23.17
N ASP A 346 0.91 6.70 -22.48
CA ASP A 346 -0.05 7.67 -21.91
C ASP A 346 -0.63 8.68 -22.96
N GLU A 347 -0.24 8.58 -24.25
CA GLU A 347 -0.79 9.45 -25.32
C GLU A 347 -1.74 8.71 -26.29
N ARG A 348 -2.22 7.51 -25.95
CA ARG A 348 -3.26 6.83 -26.73
C ARG A 348 -4.54 6.61 -25.94
#